data_0b80149349669b84f0042117395786ff
#
_entry.id   0b80149349669b84f0042117395786ff
#
_cell.length_a   1.000
_cell.length_b   1.000
_cell.length_c   1.000
_cell.angle_alpha   90.00
_cell.angle_beta   90.00
_cell.angle_gamma   90.00
#
_symmetry.space_group_name_H-M   'P 1'
#
loop_
_entity.id
_entity.type
_entity.pdbx_description
1 polymer ?
#
loop_
_entity_poly.entity_id
_entity_poly.type
_entity_poly.pdbx_seq_one_letter_code
_entity_poly.pdbx_strand_id
1 'polypeptide(L)'
;MPQRKLLSVLSIFHAVVNTLYLVRFFGVLPPEAVVYGYVPWFMSFALPNTAFTLLSWLLVYSLLKKRDRLTVLTGLLNAGGLIFHALNGFMFGFYSGSLEEMTTFNAIFEIVVYAYGLALAAFYIIQFWKVISKNVEFSTDTCKSVTHRS
;
A
#
# COMPACT_ATOMS: atom_id res chain seq x y z
N MET A 1 16.17 10.67 -5.57
CA MET A 1 14.70 10.62 -5.77
C MET A 1 14.14 12.05 -5.75
N PRO A 2 13.53 12.56 -6.84
CA PRO A 2 13.07 13.95 -6.90
C PRO A 2 12.00 14.20 -5.89
N GLN A 3 11.07 13.65 -5.52
CA GLN A 3 9.99 14.00 -4.56
C GLN A 3 10.09 13.28 -3.21
N ARG A 4 11.32 13.03 -2.72
CA ARG A 4 11.54 12.25 -1.50
C ARG A 4 10.80 12.80 -0.26
N LYS A 5 10.74 14.13 -0.10
CA LYS A 5 10.04 14.74 1.05
C LYS A 5 8.54 14.43 1.01
N LEU A 6 7.89 14.65 -0.14
CA LEU A 6 6.48 14.34 -0.32
C LEU A 6 6.21 12.85 -0.11
N LEU A 7 7.05 11.99 -0.71
CA LEU A 7 6.95 10.55 -0.56
C LEU A 7 7.07 10.12 0.90
N SER A 8 8.01 10.73 1.67
CA SER A 8 8.15 10.43 3.10
C SER A 8 6.92 10.83 3.91
N VAL A 9 6.36 12.02 3.66
CA VAL A 9 5.16 12.49 4.37
C VAL A 9 3.97 11.58 4.09
N LEU A 10 3.72 11.26 2.82
CA LEU A 10 2.62 10.36 2.42
C LEU A 10 2.81 8.95 2.99
N SER A 11 4.05 8.43 2.99
CA SER A 11 4.33 7.09 3.54
C SER A 11 4.19 7.04 5.06
N ILE A 12 4.59 8.10 5.78
CA ILE A 12 4.36 8.21 7.23
C ILE A 12 2.86 8.24 7.52
N PHE A 13 2.12 9.11 6.83
CA PHE A 13 0.67 9.18 6.99
C PHE A 13 0.01 7.81 6.74
N HIS A 14 0.37 7.16 5.65
CA HIS A 14 -0.15 5.84 5.31
C HIS A 14 0.21 4.77 6.37
N ALA A 15 1.46 4.73 6.85
CA ALA A 15 1.89 3.80 7.89
C ALA A 15 1.14 4.02 9.22
N VAL A 16 0.89 5.27 9.60
CA VAL A 16 0.08 5.62 10.78
C VAL A 16 -1.36 5.15 10.61
N VAL A 17 -1.99 5.43 9.46
CA VAL A 17 -3.37 4.98 9.17
C VAL A 17 -3.48 3.47 9.24
N ASN A 18 -2.53 2.73 8.64
CA ASN A 18 -2.49 1.26 8.71
C ASN A 18 -2.34 0.75 10.15
N THR A 19 -1.50 1.42 10.95
CA THR A 19 -1.33 1.06 12.36
C THR A 19 -2.61 1.27 13.16
N LEU A 20 -3.28 2.40 12.98
CA LEU A 20 -4.56 2.69 13.63
C LEU A 20 -5.65 1.70 13.20
N TYR A 21 -5.67 1.35 11.92
CA TYR A 21 -6.58 0.33 11.40
C TYR A 21 -6.30 -1.03 12.04
N LEU A 22 -5.03 -1.42 12.16
CA LEU A 22 -4.62 -2.68 12.78
C LEU A 22 -4.97 -2.71 14.28
N VAL A 23 -4.76 -1.61 15.02
CA VAL A 23 -5.14 -1.49 16.43
C VAL A 23 -6.66 -1.62 16.59
N ARG A 24 -7.43 -0.95 15.73
CA ARG A 24 -8.89 -1.09 15.71
C ARG A 24 -9.30 -2.52 15.40
N PHE A 25 -8.62 -3.16 14.47
CA PHE A 25 -8.87 -4.54 14.08
C PHE A 25 -8.75 -5.53 15.25
N PHE A 26 -7.69 -5.43 16.05
CA PHE A 26 -7.48 -6.32 17.20
C PHE A 26 -8.18 -5.86 18.48
N GLY A 27 -8.51 -4.56 18.60
CA GLY A 27 -9.02 -3.97 19.85
C GLY A 27 -10.55 -3.83 19.92
N VAL A 28 -11.25 -3.84 18.80
CA VAL A 28 -12.66 -3.45 18.73
C VAL A 28 -13.46 -4.40 17.82
N LEU A 29 -13.22 -5.71 17.88
CA LEU A 29 -14.25 -6.63 17.41
C LEU A 29 -15.32 -6.72 18.51
N PRO A 30 -16.47 -6.03 18.40
CA PRO A 30 -17.56 -6.29 19.31
C PRO A 30 -18.00 -7.75 19.08
N PRO A 31 -18.21 -8.52 20.16
CA PRO A 31 -18.69 -9.91 20.04
C PRO A 31 -20.02 -10.03 19.27
N GLU A 32 -20.69 -8.90 19.08
CA GLU A 32 -22.00 -8.78 18.45
C GLU A 32 -21.94 -8.54 16.92
N ALA A 33 -20.77 -8.22 16.37
CA ALA A 33 -20.59 -8.08 14.91
C ALA A 33 -20.41 -9.43 14.19
N VAL A 34 -20.93 -10.51 14.77
CA VAL A 34 -20.95 -11.83 14.14
C VAL A 34 -22.10 -11.90 13.13
N VAL A 35 -22.01 -11.10 12.09
CA VAL A 35 -22.73 -11.42 10.86
C VAL A 35 -22.11 -12.71 10.33
N TYR A 36 -22.92 -13.72 10.11
CA TYR A 36 -22.50 -15.03 9.63
C TYR A 36 -21.58 -14.88 8.40
N GLY A 37 -20.32 -15.35 8.51
CA GLY A 37 -19.30 -15.28 7.47
C GLY A 37 -18.37 -14.07 7.51
N TYR A 38 -18.70 -12.98 8.18
CA TYR A 38 -17.85 -11.77 8.23
C TYR A 38 -16.60 -11.97 9.11
N VAL A 39 -16.75 -12.62 10.28
CA VAL A 39 -15.63 -12.81 11.21
C VAL A 39 -14.53 -13.71 10.64
N PRO A 40 -14.81 -14.90 10.06
CA PRO A 40 -13.78 -15.70 9.42
C PRO A 40 -13.08 -14.97 8.27
N TRP A 41 -13.83 -14.26 7.44
CA TRP A 41 -13.26 -13.45 6.36
C TRP A 41 -12.37 -12.35 6.93
N PHE A 42 -12.85 -11.59 7.90
CA PHE A 42 -12.12 -10.51 8.54
C PHE A 42 -10.83 -11.02 9.24
N MET A 43 -10.93 -12.13 9.96
CA MET A 43 -9.77 -12.75 10.63
C MET A 43 -8.74 -13.31 9.66
N SER A 44 -9.14 -13.76 8.46
CA SER A 44 -8.20 -14.20 7.42
C SER A 44 -7.26 -13.08 6.93
N PHE A 45 -7.64 -11.82 7.12
CA PHE A 45 -6.82 -10.64 6.79
C PHE A 45 -5.91 -10.16 7.92
N ALA A 46 -5.98 -10.76 9.12
CA ALA A 46 -5.15 -10.33 10.26
C ALA A 46 -3.65 -10.41 9.93
N LEU A 47 -3.20 -11.53 9.39
CA LEU A 47 -1.80 -11.73 9.01
C LEU A 47 -1.38 -10.85 7.83
N PRO A 48 -2.11 -10.80 6.70
CA PRO A 48 -1.83 -9.87 5.61
C PRO A 48 -1.79 -8.41 6.05
N ASN A 49 -2.72 -7.94 6.87
CA ASN A 49 -2.75 -6.56 7.37
C ASN A 49 -1.56 -6.25 8.27
N THR A 50 -1.16 -7.18 9.12
CA THR A 50 0.04 -7.03 9.95
C THR A 50 1.29 -6.93 9.08
N ALA A 51 1.45 -7.83 8.12
CA ALA A 51 2.57 -7.81 7.18
C ALA A 51 2.61 -6.51 6.37
N PHE A 52 1.45 -6.03 5.91
CA PHE A 52 1.33 -4.80 5.16
C PHE A 52 1.69 -3.56 6.01
N THR A 53 1.27 -3.52 7.28
CA THR A 53 1.65 -2.46 8.21
C THR A 53 3.17 -2.43 8.44
N LEU A 54 3.79 -3.60 8.64
CA LEU A 54 5.25 -3.70 8.78
C LEU A 54 5.99 -3.24 7.52
N LEU A 55 5.51 -3.61 6.33
CA LEU A 55 6.06 -3.15 5.05
C LEU A 55 5.93 -1.63 4.90
N SER A 56 4.84 -1.03 5.36
CA SER A 56 4.65 0.43 5.33
C SER A 56 5.68 1.14 6.22
N TRP A 57 5.93 0.64 7.42
CA TRP A 57 6.98 1.18 8.29
C TRP A 57 8.39 0.93 7.76
N LEU A 58 8.64 -0.21 7.10
CA LEU A 58 9.91 -0.48 6.45
C LEU A 58 10.16 0.48 5.28
N LEU A 59 9.13 0.86 4.53
CA LEU A 59 9.20 1.91 3.51
C LEU A 59 9.58 3.26 4.12
N VAL A 60 8.93 3.68 5.21
CA VAL A 60 9.26 4.91 5.95
C VAL A 60 10.72 4.89 6.39
N TYR A 61 11.15 3.81 7.03
CA TYR A 61 12.54 3.64 7.48
C TYR A 61 13.53 3.77 6.31
N SER A 62 13.27 3.10 5.20
CA SER A 62 14.15 3.12 4.02
C SER A 62 14.26 4.51 3.39
N LEU A 63 13.14 5.26 3.36
CA LEU A 63 13.09 6.65 2.90
C LEU A 63 13.90 7.57 3.79
N LEU A 64 13.74 7.47 5.11
CA LEU A 64 14.47 8.30 6.09
C LEU A 64 15.98 8.00 6.08
N LYS A 65 16.35 6.73 5.96
CA LYS A 65 17.76 6.29 5.89
C LYS A 65 18.38 6.41 4.48
N LYS A 66 17.65 6.92 3.51
CA LYS A 66 18.11 7.12 2.11
C LYS A 66 18.62 5.83 1.45
N ARG A 67 18.01 4.69 1.75
CA ARG A 67 18.35 3.38 1.17
C ARG A 67 17.55 3.14 -0.10
N ASP A 68 18.02 3.67 -1.23
CA ASP A 68 17.24 3.73 -2.48
C ASP A 68 16.77 2.36 -2.98
N ARG A 69 17.60 1.33 -2.96
CA ARG A 69 17.19 -0.03 -3.38
C ARG A 69 16.07 -0.60 -2.50
N LEU A 70 16.21 -0.47 -1.18
CA LEU A 70 15.19 -0.94 -0.23
C LEU A 70 13.90 -0.12 -0.38
N THR A 71 14.02 1.19 -0.61
CA THR A 71 12.87 2.08 -0.83
C THR A 71 12.07 1.68 -2.07
N VAL A 72 12.74 1.36 -3.18
CA VAL A 72 12.06 0.91 -4.40
C VAL A 72 11.33 -0.41 -4.16
N LEU A 73 12.01 -1.39 -3.54
CA LEU A 73 11.43 -2.69 -3.27
C LEU A 73 10.20 -2.58 -2.34
N THR A 74 10.36 -1.92 -1.19
CA THR A 74 9.27 -1.77 -0.21
C THR A 74 8.14 -0.90 -0.74
N GLY A 75 8.45 0.09 -1.57
CA GLY A 75 7.45 0.94 -2.20
C GLY A 75 6.60 0.20 -3.23
N LEU A 76 7.20 -0.66 -4.06
CA LEU A 76 6.44 -1.50 -5.01
C LEU A 76 5.61 -2.56 -4.28
N LEU A 77 6.13 -3.17 -3.21
CA LEU A 77 5.36 -4.10 -2.37
C LEU A 77 4.17 -3.40 -1.69
N ASN A 78 4.36 -2.17 -1.19
CA ASN A 78 3.25 -1.38 -0.65
C ASN A 78 2.22 -1.03 -1.73
N ALA A 79 2.65 -0.67 -2.94
CA ALA A 79 1.72 -0.42 -4.05
C ALA A 79 0.88 -1.65 -4.37
N GLY A 80 1.49 -2.83 -4.47
CA GLY A 80 0.78 -4.11 -4.66
C GLY A 80 -0.20 -4.40 -3.53
N GLY A 81 0.21 -4.18 -2.27
CA GLY A 81 -0.65 -4.33 -1.10
C GLY A 81 -1.86 -3.39 -1.13
N LEU A 82 -1.67 -2.12 -1.49
CA LEU A 82 -2.76 -1.14 -1.63
C LEU A 82 -3.77 -1.54 -2.70
N ILE A 83 -3.29 -1.98 -3.88
CA ILE A 83 -4.16 -2.47 -4.95
C ILE A 83 -4.95 -3.69 -4.47
N PHE A 84 -4.27 -4.65 -3.86
CA PHE A 84 -4.92 -5.85 -3.33
C PHE A 84 -6.01 -5.50 -2.31
N HIS A 85 -5.71 -4.63 -1.32
CA HIS A 85 -6.67 -4.22 -0.31
C HIS A 85 -7.87 -3.48 -0.90
N ALA A 86 -7.62 -2.54 -1.81
CA ALA A 86 -8.69 -1.76 -2.44
C ALA A 86 -9.62 -2.65 -3.27
N LEU A 87 -9.07 -3.51 -4.12
CA LEU A 87 -9.86 -4.40 -4.97
C LEU A 87 -10.61 -5.43 -4.13
N ASN A 88 -9.95 -6.04 -3.16
CA ASN A 88 -10.55 -7.08 -2.34
C ASN A 88 -11.65 -6.53 -1.42
N GLY A 89 -11.43 -5.37 -0.80
CA GLY A 89 -12.43 -4.69 0.00
C GLY A 89 -13.65 -4.27 -0.83
N PHE A 90 -13.42 -3.69 -2.02
CA PHE A 90 -14.50 -3.33 -2.93
C PHE A 90 -15.32 -4.55 -3.37
N MET A 91 -14.64 -5.62 -3.82
CA MET A 91 -15.32 -6.85 -4.27
C MET A 91 -16.10 -7.52 -3.13
N PHE A 92 -15.53 -7.57 -1.93
CA PHE A 92 -16.24 -8.08 -0.78
C PHE A 92 -17.49 -7.25 -0.46
N GLY A 93 -17.37 -5.93 -0.39
CA GLY A 93 -18.49 -5.03 -0.14
C GLY A 93 -19.62 -5.19 -1.16
N PHE A 94 -19.26 -5.39 -2.42
CA PHE A 94 -20.21 -5.59 -3.52
C PHE A 94 -20.90 -6.96 -3.45
N TYR A 95 -20.13 -8.06 -3.32
CA TYR A 95 -20.70 -9.41 -3.35
C TYR A 95 -21.40 -9.82 -2.06
N SER A 96 -21.01 -9.29 -0.91
CA SER A 96 -21.67 -9.57 0.36
C SER A 96 -22.94 -8.76 0.59
N GLY A 97 -23.22 -7.76 -0.27
CA GLY A 97 -24.29 -6.80 -0.04
C GLY A 97 -24.01 -5.83 1.11
N SER A 98 -22.84 -5.90 1.75
CA SER A 98 -22.55 -5.09 2.93
C SER A 98 -22.54 -3.59 2.64
N LEU A 99 -22.24 -3.17 1.40
CA LEU A 99 -22.32 -1.77 0.99
C LEU A 99 -23.77 -1.25 0.96
N GLU A 100 -24.75 -2.12 0.67
CA GLU A 100 -26.17 -1.77 0.66
C GLU A 100 -26.75 -1.67 2.09
N GLU A 101 -26.21 -2.45 3.01
CA GLU A 101 -26.61 -2.42 4.43
C GLU A 101 -25.97 -1.28 5.23
N MET A 102 -24.89 -0.69 4.70
CA MET A 102 -24.22 0.43 5.35
C MET A 102 -25.05 1.72 5.24
N THR A 103 -24.90 2.58 6.26
CA THR A 103 -25.39 3.96 6.11
C THR A 103 -24.68 4.63 4.92
N THR A 104 -25.37 5.51 4.23
CA THR A 104 -24.81 6.26 3.07
C THR A 104 -23.44 6.88 3.38
N PHE A 105 -23.26 7.41 4.59
CA PHE A 105 -21.98 7.99 5.03
C PHE A 105 -20.88 6.94 5.09
N ASN A 106 -21.13 5.76 5.66
CA ASN A 106 -20.14 4.70 5.76
C ASN A 106 -19.77 4.13 4.38
N ALA A 107 -20.76 3.95 3.50
CA ALA A 107 -20.53 3.49 2.13
C ALA A 107 -19.65 4.48 1.33
N ILE A 108 -19.92 5.78 1.42
CA ILE A 108 -19.10 6.82 0.80
C ILE A 108 -17.69 6.81 1.38
N PHE A 109 -17.55 6.69 2.70
CA PHE A 109 -16.25 6.64 3.37
C PHE A 109 -15.40 5.45 2.88
N GLU A 110 -15.97 4.25 2.78
CA GLU A 110 -15.30 3.06 2.25
C GLU A 110 -14.83 3.27 0.80
N ILE A 111 -15.69 3.80 -0.07
CA ILE A 111 -15.33 4.09 -1.46
C ILE A 111 -14.17 5.09 -1.54
N VAL A 112 -14.18 6.13 -0.70
CA VAL A 112 -13.10 7.13 -0.63
C VAL A 112 -11.80 6.49 -0.18
N VAL A 113 -11.84 5.59 0.80
CA VAL A 113 -10.65 4.86 1.29
C VAL A 113 -10.05 3.98 0.18
N TYR A 114 -10.90 3.27 -0.58
CA TYR A 114 -10.41 2.44 -1.70
C TYR A 114 -9.83 3.31 -2.83
N ALA A 115 -10.50 4.41 -3.18
CA ALA A 115 -10.00 5.34 -4.18
C ALA A 115 -8.66 5.97 -3.78
N TYR A 116 -8.52 6.35 -2.50
CA TYR A 116 -7.26 6.82 -1.93
C TYR A 116 -6.16 5.76 -2.02
N GLY A 117 -6.46 4.52 -1.68
CA GLY A 117 -5.51 3.41 -1.76
C GLY A 117 -4.99 3.19 -3.18
N LEU A 118 -5.88 3.19 -4.17
CA LEU A 118 -5.52 3.06 -5.59
C LEU A 118 -4.69 4.26 -6.08
N ALA A 119 -5.08 5.48 -5.72
CA ALA A 119 -4.34 6.69 -6.10
C ALA A 119 -2.92 6.69 -5.50
N LEU A 120 -2.78 6.29 -4.24
CA LEU A 120 -1.48 6.19 -3.58
C LEU A 120 -0.61 5.07 -4.19
N ALA A 121 -1.21 3.93 -4.55
CA ALA A 121 -0.52 2.86 -5.26
C ALA A 121 0.01 3.32 -6.62
N ALA A 122 -0.82 3.99 -7.41
CA ALA A 122 -0.42 4.56 -8.70
C ALA A 122 0.73 5.57 -8.52
N PHE A 123 0.65 6.43 -7.51
CA PHE A 123 1.71 7.38 -7.19
C PHE A 123 3.02 6.65 -6.86
N TYR A 124 3.01 5.62 -6.02
CA TYR A 124 4.19 4.81 -5.70
C TYR A 124 4.78 4.16 -6.95
N ILE A 125 3.96 3.52 -7.77
CA ILE A 125 4.42 2.87 -9.01
C ILE A 125 5.12 3.90 -9.91
N ILE A 126 4.51 5.05 -10.16
CA ILE A 126 5.08 6.09 -11.02
C ILE A 126 6.41 6.62 -10.46
N GLN A 127 6.51 6.85 -9.15
CA GLN A 127 7.74 7.38 -8.54
C GLN A 127 8.88 6.35 -8.57
N PHE A 128 8.58 5.09 -8.29
CA PHE A 128 9.60 4.04 -8.25
C PHE A 128 10.00 3.58 -9.64
N TRP A 129 9.06 3.56 -10.60
CA TRP A 129 9.37 3.29 -12.00
C TRP A 129 10.39 4.30 -12.57
N LYS A 130 10.22 5.59 -12.28
CA LYS A 130 11.17 6.62 -12.68
C LYS A 130 12.59 6.41 -12.12
N VAL A 131 12.72 5.78 -10.96
CA VAL A 131 14.02 5.47 -10.38
C VAL A 131 14.65 4.26 -11.06
N ILE A 132 13.84 3.24 -11.38
CA ILE A 132 14.31 2.03 -12.06
C ILE A 132 14.75 2.35 -13.48
N SER A 133 13.94 3.07 -14.26
CA SER A 133 14.26 3.41 -15.65
C SER A 133 15.58 4.17 -15.78
N LYS A 134 15.83 5.15 -14.93
CA LYS A 134 17.10 5.90 -14.90
C LYS A 134 18.32 5.00 -14.63
N ASN A 135 18.18 4.02 -13.75
CA ASN A 135 19.29 3.12 -13.44
C ASN A 135 19.56 2.14 -14.58
N VAL A 136 18.55 1.75 -15.35
CA VAL A 136 18.69 0.87 -16.52
C VAL A 136 19.39 1.61 -17.66
N GLU A 137 18.99 2.86 -17.96
CA GLU A 137 19.64 3.70 -18.98
C GLU A 137 21.13 3.89 -18.70
N PHE A 138 21.49 4.22 -17.45
CA PHE A 138 22.89 4.40 -17.07
C PHE A 138 23.73 3.11 -17.22
N SER A 139 23.15 1.95 -16.95
CA SER A 139 23.82 0.66 -17.11
C SER A 139 24.09 0.32 -18.58
N THR A 140 23.17 0.65 -19.47
CA THR A 140 23.32 0.40 -20.93
C THR A 140 24.38 1.31 -21.57
N ASP A 141 24.48 2.55 -21.14
CA ASP A 141 25.48 3.48 -21.65
C ASP A 141 26.90 3.11 -21.21
N THR A 142 27.06 2.62 -19.98
CA THR A 142 28.33 2.13 -19.48
C THR A 142 28.80 0.89 -20.25
N CYS A 143 27.89 0.00 -20.61
CA CYS A 143 28.20 -1.21 -21.37
C CYS A 143 28.66 -0.88 -22.80
N LYS A 144 28.03 0.10 -23.46
CA LYS A 144 28.40 0.57 -24.79
C LYS A 144 29.77 1.26 -24.84
N SER A 145 30.13 1.98 -23.78
CA SER A 145 31.42 2.68 -23.71
C SER A 145 32.63 1.73 -23.56
N VAL A 146 32.43 0.54 -23.00
CA VAL A 146 33.47 -0.48 -22.82
C VAL A 146 33.71 -1.23 -24.13
N THR A 147 32.68 -1.51 -24.94
CA THR A 147 32.81 -2.23 -26.24
C THR A 147 33.44 -1.37 -27.33
N HIS A 148 33.50 -0.05 -27.22
CA HIS A 148 34.17 0.83 -28.17
C HIS A 148 35.66 1.08 -27.86
N ARG A 149 36.21 0.53 -26.78
CA ARG A 149 37.64 0.65 -26.41
C ARG A 149 38.46 -0.61 -26.62
N SER A 150 37.87 -1.66 -27.13
CA SER A 150 38.50 -2.91 -27.54
C SER A 150 38.69 -2.94 -29.05
#